data_559d6b748f8ae272c747e39034fa3c34
#
_entry.id   559d6b748f8ae272c747e39034fa3c34
#
_cell.length_a   1.000
_cell.length_b   1.000
_cell.length_c   1.000
_cell.angle_alpha   90.00
_cell.angle_beta   90.00
_cell.angle_gamma   90.00
#
_symmetry.space_group_name_H-M   'P 1'
#
loop_
_entity.id
_entity.type
_entity.pdbx_description
1 polymer ?
#
loop_
_entity_poly.entity_id
_entity_poly.type
_entity_poly.pdbx_seq_one_letter_code
_entity_poly.pdbx_strand_id
1 'polypeptide(L)'
;MYAVIGAGGFLGSYIVRNLMGRTDEEILATTRAESIPEDGKVTWVRCDVSDKSSLTYLAQRINRGKKVKIIYLPAYFNTGSRYDRRAAWQVNIVDYAEFLAMIDGFDAFYSVSTDMVFSEDRDVPYREDAPVSPLNDYARHKIAEEGMAAAAGVRVVRLPVMMGRSLSPHKKHFFDEIIEQNRRGLPMKFFSDVWRSIIDFNTAAGAILDLME
;
A
#
# COMPACT_ATOMS: atom_id res chain seq x y z
N MET A 1 15.26 11.68 3.70
CA MET A 1 13.90 11.97 3.16
C MET A 1 13.11 10.69 3.06
N TYR A 2 11.85 10.71 3.44
CA TYR A 2 10.91 9.61 3.19
C TYR A 2 10.03 9.95 1.99
N ALA A 3 9.81 8.97 1.10
CA ALA A 3 8.88 9.08 -0.03
C ALA A 3 7.77 8.03 0.12
N VAL A 4 6.54 8.46 0.39
CA VAL A 4 5.38 7.59 0.59
C VAL A 4 4.47 7.67 -0.64
N ILE A 5 4.56 6.66 -1.50
CA ILE A 5 3.78 6.57 -2.72
C ILE A 5 2.43 5.93 -2.39
N GLY A 6 1.32 6.62 -2.71
CA GLY A 6 -0.02 6.18 -2.31
C GLY A 6 -0.41 6.61 -0.89
N ALA A 7 0.22 7.69 -0.38
CA ALA A 7 -0.03 8.24 0.95
C ALA A 7 -1.51 8.64 1.19
N GLY A 8 -2.24 9.02 0.15
CA GLY A 8 -3.68 9.30 0.24
C GLY A 8 -4.57 8.05 0.39
N GLY A 9 -3.99 6.85 0.47
CA GLY A 9 -4.67 5.59 0.78
C GLY A 9 -4.87 5.37 2.29
N PHE A 10 -5.56 4.28 2.67
CA PHE A 10 -5.81 3.98 4.09
C PHE A 10 -4.51 3.76 4.87
N LEU A 11 -3.68 2.81 4.47
CA LEU A 11 -2.39 2.55 5.12
C LEU A 11 -1.44 3.76 4.99
N GLY A 12 -1.37 4.37 3.81
CA GLY A 12 -0.48 5.49 3.53
C GLY A 12 -0.71 6.69 4.44
N SER A 13 -1.97 7.01 4.75
CA SER A 13 -2.31 8.11 5.66
C SER A 13 -1.84 7.85 7.10
N TYR A 14 -1.87 6.60 7.56
CA TYR A 14 -1.31 6.21 8.85
C TYR A 14 0.22 6.25 8.86
N ILE A 15 0.88 5.84 7.76
CA ILE A 15 2.33 5.94 7.62
C ILE A 15 2.78 7.40 7.71
N VAL A 16 2.15 8.30 6.95
CA VAL A 16 2.47 9.74 7.01
C VAL A 16 2.26 10.29 8.41
N ARG A 17 1.14 9.99 9.06
CA ARG A 17 0.86 10.42 10.43
C ARG A 17 1.92 9.93 11.43
N ASN A 18 2.37 8.68 11.32
CA ASN A 18 3.42 8.14 12.18
C ASN A 18 4.76 8.80 11.90
N LEU A 19 5.13 9.03 10.64
CA LEU A 19 6.37 9.73 10.25
C LEU A 19 6.43 11.14 10.84
N MET A 20 5.32 11.90 10.78
CA MET A 20 5.26 13.25 11.36
C MET A 20 5.58 13.30 12.85
N GLY A 21 5.36 12.22 13.58
CA GLY A 21 5.68 12.08 15.00
C GLY A 21 7.05 11.45 15.29
N ARG A 22 7.70 10.81 14.30
CA ARG A 22 8.93 10.04 14.49
C ARG A 22 10.18 10.70 13.91
N THR A 23 10.05 11.61 12.95
CA THR A 23 11.21 12.15 12.25
C THR A 23 11.03 13.63 11.91
N ASP A 24 12.16 14.33 11.85
CA ASP A 24 12.27 15.68 11.29
C ASP A 24 12.77 15.67 9.83
N GLU A 25 12.99 14.47 9.25
CA GLU A 25 13.33 14.35 7.83
C GLU A 25 12.17 14.81 6.94
N GLU A 26 12.49 15.30 5.74
CA GLU A 26 11.49 15.65 4.72
C GLU A 26 10.62 14.44 4.39
N ILE A 27 9.29 14.64 4.34
CA ILE A 27 8.30 13.64 3.95
C ILE A 27 7.67 14.08 2.62
N LEU A 28 7.94 13.33 1.56
CA LEU A 28 7.29 13.45 0.26
C LEU A 28 6.15 12.45 0.20
N ALA A 29 4.91 12.92 0.11
CA ALA A 29 3.72 12.10 0.11
C ALA A 29 2.91 12.26 -1.17
N THR A 30 2.37 11.18 -1.74
CA THR A 30 1.57 11.28 -2.95
C THR A 30 0.10 11.00 -2.72
N THR A 31 -0.76 11.73 -3.45
CA THR A 31 -2.20 11.53 -3.46
C THR A 31 -2.78 11.72 -4.86
N ARG A 32 -3.90 11.05 -5.16
CA ARG A 32 -4.69 11.31 -6.38
C ARG A 32 -5.79 12.35 -6.16
N ALA A 33 -5.99 12.78 -4.91
CA ALA A 33 -7.01 13.76 -4.59
C ALA A 33 -6.70 15.12 -5.25
N GLU A 34 -7.74 15.85 -5.65
CA GLU A 34 -7.60 17.20 -6.20
C GLU A 34 -7.21 18.21 -5.12
N SER A 35 -7.78 18.07 -3.93
CA SER A 35 -7.37 18.84 -2.76
C SER A 35 -6.16 18.21 -2.10
N ILE A 36 -5.05 18.90 -2.12
CA ILE A 36 -3.81 18.50 -1.45
C ILE A 36 -3.89 19.00 0.00
N PRO A 37 -3.63 18.14 1.01
CA PRO A 37 -3.57 18.59 2.39
C PRO A 37 -2.48 19.67 2.56
N GLU A 38 -2.80 20.77 3.22
CA GLU A 38 -1.82 21.77 3.63
C GLU A 38 -1.30 21.39 5.02
N ASP A 39 -0.17 20.75 5.02
CA ASP A 39 0.50 20.27 6.23
C ASP A 39 1.96 20.69 6.15
N GLY A 40 2.36 21.65 6.96
CA GLY A 40 3.67 22.29 6.86
C GLY A 40 4.89 21.37 7.02
N LYS A 41 4.70 20.11 7.46
CA LYS A 41 5.74 19.10 7.60
C LYS A 41 5.83 18.12 6.42
N VAL A 42 4.81 18.08 5.55
CA VAL A 42 4.69 17.10 4.47
C VAL A 42 4.61 17.78 3.13
N THR A 43 5.49 17.44 2.22
CA THR A 43 5.41 17.87 0.83
C THR A 43 4.47 16.93 0.08
N TRP A 44 3.24 17.36 -0.14
CA TRP A 44 2.27 16.59 -0.90
C TRP A 44 2.42 16.81 -2.40
N VAL A 45 2.35 15.73 -3.17
CA VAL A 45 2.39 15.74 -4.63
C VAL A 45 1.18 14.99 -5.17
N ARG A 46 0.44 15.62 -6.09
CA ARG A 46 -0.57 14.91 -6.85
C ARG A 46 0.11 13.95 -7.82
N CYS A 47 -0.16 12.67 -7.70
CA CYS A 47 0.39 11.64 -8.56
C CYS A 47 -0.61 10.50 -8.73
N ASP A 48 -0.95 10.21 -9.98
CA ASP A 48 -1.50 8.93 -10.39
C ASP A 48 -0.37 8.11 -11.01
N VAL A 49 -0.09 6.93 -10.47
CA VAL A 49 1.00 6.08 -10.98
C VAL A 49 0.74 5.61 -12.41
N SER A 50 -0.52 5.60 -12.86
CA SER A 50 -0.90 5.27 -14.23
C SER A 50 -0.79 6.45 -15.21
N ASP A 51 -0.49 7.65 -14.73
CA ASP A 51 -0.12 8.79 -15.57
C ASP A 51 1.40 8.90 -15.63
N LYS A 52 1.95 8.58 -16.78
CA LYS A 52 3.40 8.56 -17.02
C LYS A 52 4.07 9.89 -16.74
N SER A 53 3.40 11.01 -16.99
CA SER A 53 3.96 12.34 -16.75
C SER A 53 4.07 12.61 -15.25
N SER A 54 3.05 12.28 -14.47
CA SER A 54 3.06 12.43 -13.02
C SER A 54 4.05 11.47 -12.36
N LEU A 55 4.16 10.24 -12.87
CA LEU A 55 5.13 9.26 -12.38
C LEU A 55 6.58 9.71 -12.65
N THR A 56 6.85 10.20 -13.86
CA THR A 56 8.18 10.76 -14.23
C THR A 56 8.56 11.95 -13.34
N TYR A 57 7.62 12.86 -13.13
CA TYR A 57 7.84 14.01 -12.24
C TYR A 57 8.17 13.57 -10.80
N LEU A 58 7.43 12.59 -10.30
CA LEU A 58 7.66 12.01 -8.97
C LEU A 58 9.06 11.39 -8.87
N ALA A 59 9.43 10.54 -9.82
CA ALA A 59 10.74 9.88 -9.86
C ALA A 59 11.89 10.91 -9.90
N GLN A 60 11.77 11.97 -10.70
CA GLN A 60 12.75 13.05 -10.73
C GLN A 60 12.90 13.77 -9.38
N ARG A 61 11.81 13.92 -8.63
CA ARG A 61 11.87 14.50 -7.28
C ARG A 61 12.57 13.57 -6.29
N ILE A 62 12.27 12.28 -6.35
CA ILE A 62 12.88 11.24 -5.51
C ILE A 62 14.39 11.19 -5.79
N ASN A 63 14.80 11.13 -7.05
CA ASN A 63 16.20 11.00 -7.47
C ASN A 63 17.09 12.21 -7.12
N ARG A 64 16.49 13.36 -6.80
CA ARG A 64 17.23 14.53 -6.27
C ARG A 64 17.63 14.36 -4.80
N GLY A 65 16.99 13.44 -4.08
CA GLY A 65 17.30 13.14 -2.68
C GLY A 65 18.64 12.39 -2.57
N LYS A 66 19.47 12.76 -1.58
CA LYS A 66 20.76 12.08 -1.36
C LYS A 66 20.63 10.77 -0.58
N LYS A 67 19.60 10.68 0.26
CA LYS A 67 19.28 9.52 1.10
C LYS A 67 17.76 9.38 1.11
N VAL A 68 17.25 8.42 0.37
CA VAL A 68 15.81 8.27 0.19
C VAL A 68 15.35 6.94 0.72
N LYS A 69 14.35 6.98 1.58
CA LYS A 69 13.60 5.82 2.08
C LYS A 69 12.23 5.81 1.41
N ILE A 70 11.93 4.80 0.60
CA ILE A 70 10.74 4.73 -0.24
C ILE A 70 9.77 3.69 0.30
N ILE A 71 8.48 4.03 0.36
CA ILE A 71 7.38 3.11 0.66
C ILE A 71 6.39 3.17 -0.51
N TYR A 72 6.22 2.05 -1.23
CA TYR A 72 5.31 1.94 -2.37
C TYR A 72 4.06 1.16 -2.00
N LEU A 73 2.92 1.82 -2.05
CA LEU A 73 1.62 1.30 -1.61
C LEU A 73 0.56 1.18 -2.73
N PRO A 74 0.73 1.82 -3.92
CA PRO A 74 -0.31 1.75 -4.95
C PRO A 74 -0.60 0.31 -5.34
N ALA A 75 -1.88 -0.03 -5.41
CA ALA A 75 -2.35 -1.29 -5.94
C ALA A 75 -3.78 -1.12 -6.44
N TYR A 76 -4.14 -1.86 -7.49
CA TYR A 76 -5.51 -2.03 -7.92
C TYR A 76 -6.06 -3.31 -7.28
N PHE A 77 -7.02 -3.14 -6.38
CA PHE A 77 -7.77 -4.22 -5.75
C PHE A 77 -9.27 -3.92 -5.84
N ASN A 78 -9.95 -4.59 -6.74
CA ASN A 78 -11.41 -4.58 -6.88
C ASN A 78 -11.89 -6.00 -7.12
N THR A 79 -13.13 -6.29 -6.75
CA THR A 79 -13.76 -7.60 -6.87
C THR A 79 -15.11 -7.53 -7.55
N GLY A 80 -15.58 -8.67 -8.05
CA GLY A 80 -16.89 -8.80 -8.68
C GLY A 80 -17.04 -7.94 -9.94
N SER A 81 -18.20 -7.30 -10.11
CA SER A 81 -18.53 -6.51 -11.31
C SER A 81 -17.69 -5.24 -11.52
N ARG A 82 -16.91 -4.84 -10.53
CA ARG A 82 -15.99 -3.68 -10.63
C ARG A 82 -14.57 -4.08 -11.02
N TYR A 83 -14.30 -5.37 -11.22
CA TYR A 83 -12.97 -5.84 -11.57
C TYR A 83 -12.68 -5.54 -13.05
N ASP A 84 -11.70 -4.69 -13.29
CA ASP A 84 -11.13 -4.43 -14.61
C ASP A 84 -9.74 -5.07 -14.69
N ARG A 85 -9.64 -6.18 -15.43
CA ARG A 85 -8.41 -6.95 -15.57
C ARG A 85 -7.28 -6.15 -16.22
N ARG A 86 -7.61 -5.29 -17.19
CA ARG A 86 -6.62 -4.46 -17.88
C ARG A 86 -6.07 -3.38 -16.95
N ALA A 87 -6.95 -2.68 -16.22
CA ALA A 87 -6.54 -1.70 -15.22
C ALA A 87 -5.74 -2.35 -14.08
N ALA A 88 -6.14 -3.54 -13.62
CA ALA A 88 -5.41 -4.28 -12.60
C ALA A 88 -3.99 -4.64 -13.07
N TRP A 89 -3.84 -5.15 -14.30
CA TRP A 89 -2.53 -5.45 -14.88
C TRP A 89 -1.68 -4.19 -15.04
N GLN A 90 -2.29 -3.11 -15.56
CA GLN A 90 -1.59 -1.85 -15.74
C GLN A 90 -1.01 -1.35 -14.41
N VAL A 91 -1.84 -1.16 -13.39
CA VAL A 91 -1.41 -0.58 -12.12
C VAL A 91 -0.44 -1.50 -11.36
N ASN A 92 -0.77 -2.80 -11.28
CA ASN A 92 -0.02 -3.70 -10.40
C ASN A 92 1.28 -4.21 -11.05
N ILE A 93 1.38 -4.22 -12.35
CA ILE A 93 2.54 -4.77 -13.07
C ILE A 93 3.29 -3.68 -13.83
N VAL A 94 2.63 -3.03 -14.79
CA VAL A 94 3.32 -2.13 -15.71
C VAL A 94 3.79 -0.87 -15.00
N ASP A 95 2.90 -0.20 -14.28
CA ASP A 95 3.22 1.07 -13.59
C ASP A 95 4.24 0.85 -12.47
N TYR A 96 4.17 -0.30 -11.79
CA TYR A 96 5.17 -0.67 -10.78
C TYR A 96 6.55 -0.91 -11.41
N ALA A 97 6.62 -1.66 -12.51
CA ALA A 97 7.87 -1.90 -13.22
C ALA A 97 8.48 -0.61 -13.77
N GLU A 98 7.64 0.29 -14.35
CA GLU A 98 8.08 1.61 -14.82
C GLU A 98 8.62 2.46 -13.64
N PHE A 99 7.94 2.46 -12.50
CA PHE A 99 8.41 3.18 -11.32
C PHE A 99 9.79 2.67 -10.86
N LEU A 100 9.96 1.35 -10.73
CA LEU A 100 11.25 0.74 -10.38
C LEU A 100 12.37 1.17 -11.34
N ALA A 101 12.08 1.15 -12.64
CA ALA A 101 13.05 1.50 -13.68
C ALA A 101 13.45 2.99 -13.68
N MET A 102 12.63 3.87 -13.07
CA MET A 102 12.88 5.31 -12.98
C MET A 102 13.66 5.72 -11.73
N ILE A 103 13.85 4.83 -10.75
CA ILE A 103 14.53 5.14 -9.49
C ILE A 103 16.01 4.82 -9.60
N ASP A 104 16.85 5.86 -9.48
CA ASP A 104 18.30 5.72 -9.62
C ASP A 104 18.99 5.11 -8.40
N GLY A 105 18.40 5.25 -7.20
CA GLY A 105 18.94 4.68 -5.96
C GLY A 105 18.12 5.04 -4.72
N PHE A 106 18.33 4.27 -3.65
CA PHE A 106 17.64 4.46 -2.37
C PHE A 106 18.47 3.87 -1.21
N ASP A 107 18.24 4.37 0.01
CA ASP A 107 18.80 3.76 1.23
C ASP A 107 17.96 2.58 1.70
N ALA A 108 16.63 2.72 1.60
CA ALA A 108 15.67 1.67 1.87
C ALA A 108 14.47 1.80 0.95
N PHE A 109 13.98 0.69 0.40
CA PHE A 109 12.75 0.68 -0.37
C PHE A 109 11.91 -0.53 0.05
N TYR A 110 10.69 -0.25 0.47
CA TYR A 110 9.71 -1.26 0.85
C TYR A 110 8.48 -1.19 -0.05
N SER A 111 8.09 -2.33 -0.61
CA SER A 111 6.84 -2.54 -1.31
C SER A 111 5.91 -3.42 -0.48
N VAL A 112 4.61 -3.09 -0.48
CA VAL A 112 3.62 -3.84 0.29
C VAL A 112 2.99 -4.91 -0.57
N SER A 113 3.06 -6.16 -0.11
CA SER A 113 2.37 -7.33 -0.65
C SER A 113 1.25 -7.80 0.29
N THR A 114 0.76 -9.00 0.13
CA THR A 114 -0.41 -9.54 0.81
C THR A 114 -0.21 -10.97 1.27
N ASP A 115 -0.91 -11.37 2.33
CA ASP A 115 -1.04 -12.78 2.76
C ASP A 115 -1.79 -13.65 1.75
N MET A 116 -2.55 -13.03 0.83
CA MET A 116 -3.29 -13.76 -0.23
C MET A 116 -2.37 -14.46 -1.24
N VAL A 117 -1.05 -14.27 -1.16
CA VAL A 117 -0.07 -15.05 -1.95
C VAL A 117 -0.02 -16.51 -1.53
N PHE A 118 -0.49 -16.84 -0.34
CA PHE A 118 -0.57 -18.21 0.16
C PHE A 118 -1.92 -18.86 -0.16
N SER A 119 -1.96 -20.20 -0.22
CA SER A 119 -3.21 -20.96 -0.23
C SER A 119 -3.87 -20.93 1.17
N GLU A 120 -5.20 -21.04 1.23
CA GLU A 120 -5.96 -20.91 2.48
C GLU A 120 -6.22 -22.28 3.17
N ASP A 121 -5.49 -23.33 2.84
CA ASP A 121 -5.78 -24.73 3.18
C ASP A 121 -4.84 -25.34 4.23
N ARG A 122 -4.21 -24.52 5.08
CA ARG A 122 -3.31 -25.02 6.14
C ARG A 122 -3.81 -24.66 7.54
N ASP A 123 -3.74 -25.64 8.44
CA ASP A 123 -4.07 -25.49 9.86
C ASP A 123 -2.96 -24.80 10.69
N VAL A 124 -1.83 -24.48 10.04
CA VAL A 124 -0.68 -23.83 10.70
C VAL A 124 -0.34 -22.50 10.02
N PRO A 125 0.15 -21.51 10.77
CA PRO A 125 0.56 -20.23 10.20
C PRO A 125 1.62 -20.39 9.09
N TYR A 126 1.50 -19.58 8.04
CA TYR A 126 2.51 -19.52 7.00
C TYR A 126 3.72 -18.72 7.49
N ARG A 127 4.91 -19.22 7.11
CA ARG A 127 6.16 -18.49 7.27
C ARG A 127 6.47 -17.73 5.98
N GLU A 128 7.40 -16.79 6.04
CA GLU A 128 7.78 -15.95 4.91
C GLU A 128 8.37 -16.75 3.74
N ASP A 129 9.03 -17.87 4.04
CA ASP A 129 9.64 -18.79 3.09
C ASP A 129 8.70 -19.89 2.58
N ALA A 130 7.45 -19.90 3.04
CA ALA A 130 6.47 -20.89 2.60
C ALA A 130 6.16 -20.75 1.10
N PRO A 131 5.92 -21.87 0.38
CA PRO A 131 5.55 -21.83 -1.02
C PRO A 131 4.30 -21.00 -1.25
N VAL A 132 4.34 -20.12 -2.25
CA VAL A 132 3.18 -19.30 -2.65
C VAL A 132 2.24 -20.10 -3.55
N SER A 133 0.94 -19.92 -3.36
CA SER A 133 -0.13 -20.59 -4.11
C SER A 133 -1.35 -19.67 -4.28
N PRO A 134 -1.27 -18.66 -5.16
CA PRO A 134 -2.28 -17.61 -5.28
C PRO A 134 -3.58 -18.12 -5.87
N LEU A 135 -4.70 -17.82 -5.23
CA LEU A 135 -6.04 -18.25 -5.66
C LEU A 135 -6.75 -17.25 -6.58
N ASN A 136 -6.25 -16.02 -6.71
CA ASN A 136 -6.88 -14.98 -7.52
C ASN A 136 -5.86 -14.13 -8.28
N ASP A 137 -6.33 -13.32 -9.23
CA ASP A 137 -5.47 -12.51 -10.09
C ASP A 137 -4.69 -11.45 -9.29
N TYR A 138 -5.29 -10.85 -8.26
CA TYR A 138 -4.59 -9.89 -7.42
C TYR A 138 -3.36 -10.50 -6.74
N ALA A 139 -3.52 -11.67 -6.13
CA ALA A 139 -2.41 -12.38 -5.50
C ALA A 139 -1.32 -12.78 -6.52
N ARG A 140 -1.72 -13.19 -7.75
CA ARG A 140 -0.77 -13.46 -8.85
C ARG A 140 0.02 -12.22 -9.25
N HIS A 141 -0.66 -11.06 -9.34
CA HIS A 141 0.02 -9.79 -9.61
C HIS A 141 1.00 -9.44 -8.48
N LYS A 142 0.60 -9.62 -7.22
CA LYS A 142 1.50 -9.32 -6.09
C LYS A 142 2.73 -10.22 -6.07
N ILE A 143 2.61 -11.50 -6.42
CA ILE A 143 3.79 -12.40 -6.59
C ILE A 143 4.72 -11.89 -7.71
N ALA A 144 4.16 -11.45 -8.84
CA ALA A 144 4.97 -10.86 -9.90
C ALA A 144 5.66 -9.57 -9.46
N GLU A 145 4.96 -8.70 -8.71
CA GLU A 145 5.56 -7.52 -8.08
C GLU A 145 6.70 -7.90 -7.12
N GLU A 146 6.53 -8.93 -6.28
CA GLU A 146 7.58 -9.43 -5.38
C GLU A 146 8.84 -9.86 -6.15
N GLY A 147 8.66 -10.53 -7.30
CA GLY A 147 9.78 -10.91 -8.17
C GLY A 147 10.51 -9.70 -8.75
N MET A 148 9.77 -8.68 -9.23
CA MET A 148 10.36 -7.43 -9.71
C MET A 148 11.05 -6.65 -8.59
N ALA A 149 10.44 -6.59 -7.41
CA ALA A 149 11.02 -5.97 -6.22
C ALA A 149 12.35 -6.62 -5.85
N ALA A 150 12.39 -7.94 -5.78
CA ALA A 150 13.61 -8.69 -5.45
C ALA A 150 14.74 -8.43 -6.46
N ALA A 151 14.41 -8.39 -7.76
CA ALA A 151 15.38 -8.10 -8.82
C ALA A 151 15.95 -6.66 -8.72
N ALA A 152 15.16 -5.72 -8.19
CA ALA A 152 15.54 -4.32 -7.97
C ALA A 152 16.16 -4.06 -6.58
N GLY A 153 16.35 -5.07 -5.72
CA GLY A 153 16.85 -4.90 -4.35
C GLY A 153 15.83 -4.26 -3.39
N VAL A 154 14.55 -4.26 -3.76
CA VAL A 154 13.45 -3.74 -2.94
C VAL A 154 12.97 -4.81 -1.97
N ARG A 155 12.74 -4.43 -0.72
CA ARG A 155 12.19 -5.32 0.31
C ARG A 155 10.67 -5.36 0.22
N VAL A 156 10.10 -6.53 0.51
CA VAL A 156 8.66 -6.76 0.44
C VAL A 156 8.12 -7.04 1.83
N VAL A 157 6.99 -6.41 2.17
CA VAL A 157 6.23 -6.70 3.40
C VAL A 157 4.88 -7.27 3.00
N ARG A 158 4.62 -8.53 3.34
CA ARG A 158 3.31 -9.17 3.18
C ARG A 158 2.44 -8.81 4.36
N LEU A 159 1.32 -8.15 4.11
CA LEU A 159 0.38 -7.76 5.14
C LEU A 159 -0.90 -8.60 5.05
N PRO A 160 -1.50 -8.97 6.20
CA PRO A 160 -2.82 -9.58 6.24
C PRO A 160 -3.92 -8.54 6.00
N VAL A 161 -5.18 -8.93 6.20
CA VAL A 161 -6.32 -8.00 6.15
C VAL A 161 -6.09 -6.87 7.15
N MET A 162 -6.12 -5.65 6.64
CA MET A 162 -5.96 -4.46 7.47
C MET A 162 -7.33 -3.90 7.86
N MET A 163 -7.48 -3.52 9.12
CA MET A 163 -8.69 -2.91 9.65
C MET A 163 -8.39 -1.60 10.39
N GLY A 164 -9.37 -0.70 10.41
CA GLY A 164 -9.29 0.55 11.16
C GLY A 164 -10.13 1.64 10.54
N ARG A 165 -10.21 2.77 11.25
CA ARG A 165 -10.89 3.95 10.75
C ARG A 165 -10.14 4.57 9.59
N SER A 166 -10.89 5.06 8.59
CA SER A 166 -10.29 5.92 7.59
C SER A 166 -9.85 7.25 8.21
N LEU A 167 -8.64 7.68 7.90
CA LEU A 167 -8.20 9.04 8.22
C LEU A 167 -8.60 10.05 7.14
N SER A 168 -9.07 9.57 5.99
CA SER A 168 -9.56 10.43 4.93
C SER A 168 -11.04 10.79 5.15
N PRO A 169 -11.42 12.07 5.09
CA PRO A 169 -12.83 12.46 5.18
C PRO A 169 -13.65 12.04 3.95
N HIS A 170 -12.97 11.73 2.84
CA HIS A 170 -13.61 11.43 1.55
C HIS A 170 -13.68 9.95 1.21
N LYS A 171 -13.06 9.08 2.01
CA LYS A 171 -13.02 7.63 1.77
C LYS A 171 -13.44 6.89 3.03
N LYS A 172 -14.42 6.02 2.91
CA LYS A 172 -14.79 5.08 3.96
C LYS A 172 -14.11 3.73 3.71
N HIS A 173 -13.50 3.18 4.74
CA HIS A 173 -13.07 1.79 4.75
C HIS A 173 -14.24 0.88 5.13
N PHE A 174 -14.25 -0.38 4.73
CA PHE A 174 -15.33 -1.29 5.09
C PHE A 174 -15.53 -1.40 6.62
N PHE A 175 -14.50 -1.20 7.41
CA PHE A 175 -14.59 -1.13 8.86
C PHE A 175 -15.46 0.06 9.33
N ASP A 176 -15.36 1.22 8.68
CA ASP A 176 -16.22 2.37 8.96
C ASP A 176 -17.67 2.05 8.62
N GLU A 177 -17.91 1.31 7.54
CA GLU A 177 -19.24 0.85 7.14
C GLU A 177 -19.85 -0.12 8.15
N ILE A 178 -19.07 -1.08 8.66
CA ILE A 178 -19.49 -2.00 9.72
C ILE A 178 -19.92 -1.21 10.96
N ILE A 179 -19.10 -0.27 11.42
CA ILE A 179 -19.42 0.55 12.60
C ILE A 179 -20.67 1.39 12.38
N GLU A 180 -20.84 1.99 11.19
CA GLU A 180 -22.00 2.78 10.88
C GLU A 180 -23.28 1.95 10.84
N GLN A 181 -23.25 0.79 10.17
CA GLN A 181 -24.39 -0.13 10.12
C GLN A 181 -24.77 -0.64 11.51
N ASN A 182 -23.79 -1.02 12.33
CA ASN A 182 -24.04 -1.45 13.70
C ASN A 182 -24.70 -0.36 14.55
N ARG A 183 -24.22 0.89 14.46
CA ARG A 183 -24.82 2.03 15.17
C ARG A 183 -26.26 2.33 14.76
N ARG A 184 -26.61 2.02 13.51
CA ARG A 184 -27.95 2.17 12.96
C ARG A 184 -28.87 0.97 13.23
N GLY A 185 -28.37 -0.08 13.88
CA GLY A 185 -29.11 -1.33 14.12
C GLY A 185 -29.46 -2.09 12.84
N LEU A 186 -28.71 -1.87 11.75
CA LEU A 186 -28.95 -2.53 10.47
C LEU A 186 -28.37 -3.95 10.47
N PRO A 187 -29.07 -4.92 9.84
CA PRO A 187 -28.56 -6.27 9.75
C PRO A 187 -27.32 -6.34 8.88
N MET A 188 -26.32 -7.10 9.33
CA MET A 188 -25.09 -7.34 8.60
C MET A 188 -24.95 -8.84 8.31
N LYS A 189 -24.37 -9.18 7.14
CA LYS A 189 -24.04 -10.54 6.77
C LYS A 189 -22.53 -10.72 6.81
N PHE A 190 -22.08 -11.73 7.52
CA PHE A 190 -20.69 -12.15 7.61
C PHE A 190 -20.55 -13.62 7.20
N PHE A 191 -19.37 -13.99 6.70
CA PHE A 191 -19.02 -15.37 6.51
C PHE A 191 -18.78 -16.02 7.87
N SER A 192 -19.30 -17.21 8.09
CA SER A 192 -19.13 -17.98 9.34
C SER A 192 -17.98 -18.96 9.29
N ASP A 193 -17.43 -19.18 8.10
CA ASP A 193 -16.44 -20.20 7.75
C ASP A 193 -15.14 -19.63 7.19
N VAL A 194 -14.95 -18.30 7.28
CA VAL A 194 -13.74 -17.61 6.81
C VAL A 194 -12.94 -17.07 7.99
N TRP A 195 -11.72 -17.56 8.14
CA TRP A 195 -10.76 -17.11 9.15
C TRP A 195 -9.62 -16.34 8.49
N ARG A 196 -9.32 -15.16 8.98
CA ARG A 196 -8.25 -14.30 8.43
C ARG A 196 -7.43 -13.70 9.57
N SER A 197 -6.12 -13.62 9.36
CA SER A 197 -5.28 -12.75 10.19
C SER A 197 -5.64 -11.30 9.94
N ILE A 198 -5.62 -10.49 10.98
CA ILE A 198 -6.00 -9.07 10.93
C ILE A 198 -4.93 -8.24 11.63
N ILE A 199 -4.59 -7.09 11.06
CA ILE A 199 -3.76 -6.07 11.68
C ILE A 199 -4.47 -4.70 11.56
N ASP A 200 -4.32 -3.83 12.55
CA ASP A 200 -4.81 -2.46 12.39
C ASP A 200 -3.81 -1.59 11.60
N PHE A 201 -4.33 -0.55 10.95
CA PHE A 201 -3.51 0.33 10.09
C PHE A 201 -2.36 1.01 10.85
N ASN A 202 -2.57 1.38 12.10
CA ASN A 202 -1.53 2.07 12.88
C ASN A 202 -0.38 1.13 13.24
N THR A 203 -0.70 -0.10 13.66
CA THR A 203 0.29 -1.14 13.94
C THR A 203 1.06 -1.52 12.66
N ALA A 204 0.35 -1.72 11.54
CA ALA A 204 0.99 -2.00 10.25
C ALA A 204 1.93 -0.86 9.81
N ALA A 205 1.48 0.38 9.94
CA ALA A 205 2.30 1.55 9.62
C ALA A 205 3.55 1.63 10.50
N GLY A 206 3.39 1.43 11.83
CA GLY A 206 4.50 1.39 12.78
C GLY A 206 5.53 0.32 12.42
N ALA A 207 5.07 -0.92 12.19
CA ALA A 207 5.93 -2.03 11.84
C ALA A 207 6.74 -1.80 10.54
N ILE A 208 6.11 -1.23 9.50
CA ILE A 208 6.84 -0.87 8.27
C ILE A 208 7.94 0.14 8.56
N LEU A 209 7.66 1.16 9.36
CA LEU A 209 8.66 2.17 9.71
C LEU A 209 9.80 1.61 10.55
N ASP A 210 9.50 0.74 11.52
CA ASP A 210 10.51 0.06 12.35
C ASP A 210 11.45 -0.82 11.49
N LEU A 211 10.96 -1.41 10.39
CA LEU A 211 11.79 -2.16 9.43
C LEU A 211 12.71 -1.26 8.58
N MET A 212 12.46 0.04 8.53
CA MET A 212 13.22 1.02 7.74
C MET A 212 14.32 1.72 8.55
N GLU A 213 14.28 1.59 9.87
CA GLU A 213 15.31 2.11 10.78
C GLU A 213 16.50 1.16 10.86
#